data_54be534bd4639b75e3202745c94d22fa
#
_entry.id   54be534bd4639b75e3202745c94d22fa
#
_cell.length_a   1.000
_cell.length_b   1.000
_cell.length_c   1.000
_cell.angle_alpha   90.00
_cell.angle_beta   90.00
_cell.angle_gamma   90.00
#
_symmetry.space_group_name_H-M   'P 1'
#
loop_
_entity.id
_entity.type
_entity.pdbx_description
1 polymer ?
#
loop_
_entity_poly.entity_id
_entity_poly.type
_entity_poly.pdbx_seq_one_letter_code
_entity_poly.pdbx_strand_id
1 'polypeptide(L)' 'DWSSDVCSSDLKKYVCSICGYVYDPEVGDPDNGIAPGTAFEDIPEDWVCPLCGAGKDVFEEE' A
#
# COMPACT_ATOMS: atom_id res chain seq x y z
N ASP A 1 -24.60 -10.85 6.62
CA ASP A 1 -24.43 -10.57 6.25
C ASP A 1 -24.42 -10.08 5.34
N TRP A 2 -24.46 -9.91 4.97
CA TRP A 2 -24.49 -9.55 4.12
C TRP A 2 -23.76 -8.96 3.62
N SER A 3 -23.28 -8.92 3.53
CA SER A 3 -22.58 -8.57 3.10
C SER A 3 -22.05 -8.19 2.31
N SER A 4 -22.04 -8.05 1.97
CA SER A 4 -21.60 -7.78 1.15
C SER A 4 -20.67 -7.30 0.83
N ASP A 5 -20.20 -7.20 0.94
CA ASP A 5 -19.34 -6.76 0.69
C ASP A 5 -18.58 -6.89 -0.02
N VAL A 6 -18.44 -7.08 -0.27
CA VAL A 6 -17.78 -7.31 -0.83
C VAL A 6 -16.98 -7.01 -1.52
N CYS A 7 -16.68 -6.79 -1.66
CA CYS A 7 -16.14 -6.51 -2.42
C CYS A 7 -14.98 -6.49 -2.75
N SER A 8 -14.67 -6.74 -2.83
CA SER A 8 -13.84 -6.66 -3.52
C SER A 8 -12.66 -6.26 -3.29
N SER A 9 -12.32 -6.08 -2.42
CA SER A 9 -11.20 -5.60 -2.39
C SER A 9 -10.24 -6.50 -2.07
N ASP A 10 -9.40 -6.89 -2.87
CA ASP A 10 -8.21 -7.57 -2.58
C ASP A 10 -7.11 -6.64 -2.13
N LEU A 11 -7.42 -5.40 -1.92
CA LEU A 11 -6.43 -4.41 -1.53
C LEU A 11 -6.11 -4.59 -0.05
N LYS A 12 -4.86 -4.79 0.26
CA LYS A 12 -4.42 -5.00 1.63
C LYS A 12 -3.41 -3.95 2.01
N LYS A 13 -3.42 -3.58 3.27
CA LYS A 13 -2.49 -2.57 3.76
C LYS A 13 -1.13 -3.21 4.03
N TYR A 14 -0.09 -2.44 3.84
CA TYR A 14 1.26 -2.89 4.05
C TYR A 14 1.97 -1.92 4.97
N VAL A 15 2.81 -2.46 5.84
CA VAL A 15 3.48 -1.66 6.86
C VAL A 15 4.98 -1.74 6.62
N CYS A 16 5.61 -0.57 6.61
CA CYS A 16 7.07 -0.51 6.52
C CYS A 16 7.65 -1.02 7.84
N SER A 17 8.56 -1.98 7.77
CA SER A 17 9.14 -2.55 8.96
C SER A 17 10.26 -1.68 9.53
N ILE A 18 10.57 -0.57 8.90
CA ILE A 18 11.65 0.30 9.36
C ILE A 18 11.09 1.51 10.10
N CYS A 19 10.17 2.24 9.49
CA CYS A 19 9.63 3.43 10.13
C CYS A 19 8.18 3.26 10.58
N GLY A 20 7.51 2.20 10.14
CA GLY A 20 6.12 1.97 10.53
C GLY A 20 5.10 2.63 9.65
N TYR A 21 5.53 3.15 8.50
CA TYR A 21 4.60 3.77 7.58
C TYR A 21 3.61 2.72 7.06
N VAL A 22 2.33 3.08 7.03
CA VAL A 22 1.31 2.17 6.53
C VAL A 22 0.88 2.64 5.15
N TYR A 23 1.03 1.77 4.17
CA TYR A 23 0.54 2.06 2.84
C TYR A 23 -0.90 1.57 2.72
N ASP A 24 -1.81 2.51 2.47
CA ASP A 24 -3.22 2.19 2.31
C ASP A 24 -3.53 2.22 0.82
N PRO A 25 -3.78 1.08 0.19
CA PRO A 25 -4.01 1.05 -1.25
C PRO A 25 -5.25 1.82 -1.67
N GLU A 26 -6.21 1.98 -0.78
CA GLU A 26 -7.41 2.74 -1.13
C GLU A 26 -7.11 4.23 -1.22
N VAL A 27 -6.11 4.69 -0.50
CA VAL A 27 -5.71 6.08 -0.55
C VAL A 27 -4.58 6.30 -1.55
N GLY A 28 -3.73 5.31 -1.69
CA GLY A 28 -2.59 5.41 -2.57
C GLY A 28 -1.54 6.35 -2.03
N ASP A 29 -0.70 6.82 -2.92
CA ASP A 29 0.38 7.73 -2.56
C ASP A 29 0.55 8.73 -3.70
N PRO A 30 -0.43 9.63 -3.88
CA PRO A 30 -0.38 10.55 -5.03
C PRO A 30 0.82 11.46 -5.01
N ASP A 31 1.38 11.74 -3.83
CA ASP A 31 2.58 12.57 -3.75
C ASP A 31 3.76 11.90 -4.45
N ASN A 32 3.73 10.58 -4.55
CA ASN A 32 4.78 9.82 -5.21
C ASN A 32 4.30 9.18 -6.51
N GLY A 33 3.16 9.61 -7.00
CA GLY A 33 2.68 9.14 -8.29
C GLY A 33 1.87 7.85 -8.22
N ILE A 34 1.41 7.46 -7.04
CA ILE A 34 0.63 6.24 -6.88
C ILE A 34 -0.82 6.64 -6.71
N ALA A 35 -1.62 6.33 -7.71
CA ALA A 35 -3.03 6.70 -7.68
C ALA A 35 -3.77 5.92 -6.60
N PRO A 36 -4.83 6.50 -6.03
CA PRO A 36 -5.66 5.76 -5.09
C PRO A 36 -6.28 4.54 -5.78
N GLY A 37 -6.38 3.46 -5.04
CA GLY A 37 -6.91 2.23 -5.59
C GLY A 37 -5.85 1.33 -6.19
N THR A 38 -4.58 1.68 -6.06
CA THR A 38 -3.49 0.87 -6.59
C THR A 38 -3.07 -0.15 -5.55
N ALA A 39 -3.11 -1.42 -5.91
CA ALA A 39 -2.65 -2.47 -5.02
C ALA A 39 -1.15 -2.33 -4.79
N PHE A 40 -0.69 -2.82 -3.64
CA PHE A 40 0.73 -2.71 -3.33
C PHE A 40 1.58 -3.41 -4.39
N GLU A 41 1.10 -4.55 -4.89
CA GLU A 41 1.86 -5.28 -5.88
C GLU A 41 1.89 -4.57 -7.23
N ASP A 42 0.94 -3.65 -7.46
CA ASP A 42 0.93 -2.88 -8.69
C ASP A 42 1.88 -1.69 -8.63
N ILE A 43 2.43 -1.40 -7.47
CA ILE A 43 3.34 -0.29 -7.33
C ILE A 43 4.69 -0.67 -7.96
N PRO A 44 5.31 0.23 -8.73
CA PRO A 44 6.60 -0.09 -9.33
C PRO A 44 7.67 -0.31 -8.28
N GLU A 45 8.66 -1.10 -8.63
CA GLU A 45 9.73 -1.37 -7.69
C GLU A 45 10.56 -0.13 -7.38
N ASP A 46 10.46 0.87 -8.24
CA ASP A 46 11.16 2.12 -8.00
C ASP A 46 10.57 2.91 -6.83
N TRP A 47 9.34 2.58 -6.46
CA TRP A 47 8.68 3.27 -5.36
C TRP A 47 9.35 2.90 -4.04
N VAL A 48 9.51 3.89 -3.20
CA VAL A 48 10.09 3.66 -1.88
C VAL A 48 9.21 4.32 -0.84
N CYS A 49 9.46 3.95 0.41
CA CYS A 49 8.69 4.51 1.51
C CYS A 49 8.87 6.03 1.54
N PRO A 50 7.75 6.79 1.60
CA PRO A 50 7.85 8.25 1.63
C PRO A 50 8.38 8.81 2.94
N LEU A 51 8.48 7.98 3.96
CA LEU A 51 8.98 8.45 5.26
C LEU A 51 10.44 8.14 5.45
N CYS A 52 10.86 6.91 5.21
CA CYS A 52 12.25 6.53 5.45
C CYS A 52 13.00 6.19 4.18
N GLY A 53 12.31 6.06 3.06
CA GLY A 53 12.97 5.76 1.80
C GLY A 53 13.31 4.30 1.58
N ALA A 54 12.77 3.41 2.41
CA ALA A 54 13.04 1.99 2.25
C ALA A 54 12.29 1.44 1.05
N GLY A 55 12.81 0.37 0.47
CA GLY A 55 12.17 -0.24 -0.67
C GLY A 55 10.97 -1.07 -0.28
N LYS A 56 10.30 -1.59 -1.29
CA LYS A 56 9.08 -2.36 -1.06
C LYS A 56 9.33 -3.65 -0.30
N ASP A 57 10.54 -4.17 -0.40
CA ASP A 57 10.82 -5.47 0.19
C ASP A 57 10.81 -5.44 1.73
N VAL A 58 10.87 -4.26 2.32
CA VAL A 58 10.77 -4.16 3.78
C VAL A 58 9.32 -4.05 4.24
N PHE A 59 8.38 -3.92 3.31
CA PHE A 59 6.98 -3.82 3.65
C PHE A 59 6.40 -5.21 3.87
N GLU A 60 5.54 -5.30 4.87
CA GLU A 60 4.88 -6.55 5.18
C GLU A 60 3.39 -6.34 5.21
N GLU A 61 2.65 -7.35 4.82
CA GLU A 61 1.20 -7.26 4.84
C GLU A 61 0.72 -7.13 6.27
N GLU A 62 -0.13 -6.16 6.48
CA GLU A 62 -0.65 -5.89 7.80
C GLU A 62 -1.55 -7.01 8.30
#